data_5fcd5a53f73b10eba8021db5c986ff20
#
_entry.id   5fcd5a53f73b10eba8021db5c986ff20
#
_cell.length_a   1.000
_cell.length_b   1.000
_cell.length_c   1.000
_cell.angle_alpha   90.00
_cell.angle_beta   90.00
_cell.angle_gamma   90.00
#
_symmetry.space_group_name_H-M   'P 1'
#
loop_
_entity.id
_entity.type
_entity.pdbx_description
1 polymer ?
#
loop_
_entity_poly.entity_id
_entity_poly.type
_entity_poly.pdbx_seq_one_letter_code
_entity_poly.pdbx_strand_id
1 'polypeptide(L)'
;MALGATTYKTPNIINQIDEDLTAKEGCGVFLYAANRVRLATDATAIPYGIIVTGTDSVTPGTYPSAIGDASLEMVDQLGCVVQVLISSAGSVAANDTLLIDSTDADGTFTNTTNQAPAVGEWAWGLALTDAGAGEQCLMRFQPVGRQA
;
A
#
# COMPACT_ATOMS: atom_id res chain seq x y z
N MET A 1 -0.66 -11.71 16.88
CA MET A 1 -0.34 -10.31 16.63
C MET A 1 0.18 -10.17 15.21
N ALA A 2 -0.35 -9.26 14.46
CA ALA A 2 0.17 -8.99 13.13
C ALA A 2 1.57 -8.39 13.26
N LEU A 3 2.55 -8.92 12.55
CA LEU A 3 3.92 -8.44 12.63
C LEU A 3 4.04 -6.98 12.23
N GLY A 4 3.31 -6.55 11.23
CA GLY A 4 3.30 -5.17 10.79
C GLY A 4 2.82 -4.20 11.87
N ALA A 5 1.88 -4.60 12.69
CA ALA A 5 1.32 -3.75 13.74
C ALA A 5 2.33 -3.40 14.86
N THR A 6 3.40 -4.17 14.99
CA THR A 6 4.39 -3.95 16.05
C THR A 6 5.53 -3.03 15.65
N THR A 7 5.67 -2.73 14.38
CA THR A 7 6.84 -2.03 13.84
C THR A 7 6.51 -0.64 13.33
N TYR A 8 5.27 -0.23 13.37
CA TYR A 8 4.87 1.12 13.02
C TYR A 8 4.20 1.81 14.20
N LYS A 9 4.29 3.11 14.21
CA LYS A 9 3.55 3.93 15.16
C LYS A 9 2.14 4.14 14.63
N THR A 10 1.23 4.48 15.53
CA THR A 10 -0.11 4.92 15.15
C THR A 10 -0.01 5.98 14.06
N PRO A 11 -0.78 5.87 13.01
CA PRO A 11 -0.80 6.89 11.97
C PRO A 11 -1.08 8.27 12.56
N ASN A 12 -0.26 9.21 12.20
CA ASN A 12 -0.35 10.56 12.76
C ASN A 12 -1.21 11.49 11.93
N ILE A 13 -1.54 11.07 10.73
CA ILE A 13 -2.23 11.92 9.78
C ILE A 13 -3.60 11.36 9.54
N ILE A 14 -4.60 12.18 9.78
CA ILE A 14 -5.97 11.90 9.41
C ILE A 14 -6.16 12.45 8.01
N ASN A 15 -6.29 11.56 7.06
CA ASN A 15 -6.54 11.92 5.68
C ASN A 15 -7.99 11.64 5.33
N GLN A 16 -8.59 12.51 4.58
CA GLN A 16 -9.89 12.26 3.99
C GLN A 16 -9.74 11.31 2.82
N ILE A 17 -10.64 10.38 2.71
CA ILE A 17 -10.70 9.51 1.54
C ILE A 17 -11.50 10.19 0.42
N ASP A 18 -11.07 9.94 -0.81
CA ASP A 18 -11.66 10.58 -1.99
C ASP A 18 -12.36 9.55 -2.90
N GLU A 19 -12.44 8.31 -2.45
CA GLU A 19 -13.12 7.20 -3.12
C GLU A 19 -13.47 6.11 -2.10
N ASP A 20 -14.27 5.13 -2.50
CA ASP A 20 -14.60 3.99 -1.63
C ASP A 20 -13.36 3.08 -1.45
N LEU A 21 -12.87 3.04 -0.24
CA LEU A 21 -11.71 2.22 0.16
C LEU A 21 -12.11 1.02 1.04
N THR A 22 -13.36 0.62 1.02
CA THR A 22 -13.82 -0.56 1.74
C THR A 22 -13.06 -1.82 1.28
N ALA A 23 -12.58 -2.61 2.24
CA ALA A 23 -11.84 -3.85 1.99
C ALA A 23 -10.55 -3.66 1.16
N LYS A 24 -9.88 -2.53 1.30
CA LYS A 24 -8.62 -2.22 0.61
C LYS A 24 -7.40 -2.26 1.52
N GLU A 25 -7.48 -3.04 2.60
CA GLU A 25 -6.35 -3.25 3.50
C GLU A 25 -5.15 -3.84 2.76
N GLY A 26 -3.98 -3.31 3.02
CA GLY A 26 -2.76 -3.72 2.34
C GLY A 26 -2.51 -3.06 0.99
N CYS A 27 -3.42 -2.19 0.54
CA CYS A 27 -3.25 -1.45 -0.71
C CYS A 27 -2.54 -0.12 -0.49
N GLY A 28 -1.82 0.32 -1.52
CA GLY A 28 -1.13 1.59 -1.53
C GLY A 28 -2.05 2.76 -1.89
N VAL A 29 -1.82 3.89 -1.26
CA VAL A 29 -2.53 5.13 -1.56
C VAL A 29 -1.57 6.25 -1.90
N PHE A 30 -2.04 7.22 -2.68
CA PHE A 30 -1.33 8.43 -2.99
C PHE A 30 -2.13 9.66 -2.58
N LEU A 31 -1.45 10.77 -2.40
CA LEU A 31 -2.09 12.04 -2.06
C LEU A 31 -2.64 12.68 -3.33
N TYR A 32 -3.96 12.61 -3.50
CA TYR A 32 -4.64 13.14 -4.68
C TYR A 32 -4.80 14.67 -4.64
N ALA A 33 -5.15 15.18 -3.47
CA ALA A 33 -5.32 16.60 -3.22
C ALA A 33 -4.95 16.91 -1.77
N ALA A 34 -5.00 18.16 -1.38
CA ALA A 34 -4.68 18.55 0.00
C ALA A 34 -5.50 17.71 0.99
N ASN A 35 -4.79 16.91 1.79
CA ASN A 35 -5.36 16.03 2.80
C ASN A 35 -6.36 14.97 2.29
N ARG A 36 -6.29 14.61 1.01
CA ARG A 36 -7.16 13.57 0.40
C ARG A 36 -6.34 12.50 -0.27
N VAL A 37 -6.72 11.24 -0.03
CA VAL A 37 -6.03 10.09 -0.59
C VAL A 37 -6.93 9.25 -1.49
N ARG A 38 -6.31 8.64 -2.48
CA ARG A 38 -6.90 7.66 -3.40
C ARG A 38 -6.02 6.43 -3.51
N LEU A 39 -6.57 5.33 -4.00
CA LEU A 39 -5.77 4.16 -4.35
C LEU A 39 -4.74 4.52 -5.42
N ALA A 40 -3.54 4.00 -5.24
CA ALA A 40 -2.50 4.06 -6.25
C ALA A 40 -2.84 3.06 -7.36
N THR A 41 -3.25 3.54 -8.51
CA THR A 41 -3.73 2.70 -9.62
C THR A 41 -2.65 2.35 -10.63
N ASP A 42 -1.50 2.98 -10.55
CA ASP A 42 -0.34 2.65 -11.36
C ASP A 42 0.97 2.96 -10.62
N ALA A 43 2.06 2.45 -11.15
CA ALA A 43 3.38 2.57 -10.53
C ALA A 43 3.98 3.98 -10.57
N THR A 44 3.38 4.92 -11.30
CA THR A 44 3.82 6.33 -11.31
C THR A 44 3.26 7.12 -10.12
N ALA A 45 2.27 6.58 -9.42
CA ALA A 45 1.75 7.22 -8.21
C ALA A 45 2.84 7.35 -7.14
N ILE A 46 3.00 8.54 -6.62
CA ILE A 46 3.99 8.80 -5.57
C ILE A 46 3.55 8.12 -4.28
N PRO A 47 4.37 7.25 -3.70
CA PRO A 47 4.01 6.54 -2.47
C PRO A 47 3.69 7.49 -1.34
N TYR A 48 2.50 7.38 -0.77
CA TYR A 48 2.10 8.15 0.38
C TYR A 48 1.91 7.28 1.62
N GLY A 49 1.22 6.16 1.48
CA GLY A 49 1.00 5.25 2.59
C GLY A 49 0.33 3.94 2.18
N ILE A 50 0.21 3.04 3.13
CA ILE A 50 -0.43 1.73 2.99
C ILE A 50 -1.61 1.68 3.95
N ILE A 51 -2.76 1.26 3.46
CA ILE A 51 -3.95 1.06 4.28
C ILE A 51 -3.72 -0.10 5.23
N VAL A 52 -3.94 0.10 6.52
CA VAL A 52 -3.83 -0.96 7.51
C VAL A 52 -5.20 -1.40 8.02
N THR A 53 -5.28 -2.63 8.49
CA THR A 53 -6.48 -3.11 9.17
C THR A 53 -6.63 -2.39 10.49
N GLY A 54 -7.78 -1.81 10.73
CA GLY A 54 -8.10 -1.17 11.99
C GLY A 54 -8.02 -2.17 13.14
N THR A 55 -7.29 -1.80 14.17
CA THR A 55 -7.04 -2.70 15.29
C THR A 55 -7.90 -2.42 16.50
N ASP A 56 -8.35 -1.21 16.69
CA ASP A 56 -8.93 -0.80 17.96
C ASP A 56 -10.42 -0.42 17.88
N SER A 57 -10.73 0.57 17.11
CA SER A 57 -12.09 1.14 17.07
C SER A 57 -12.85 0.81 15.80
N VAL A 58 -12.19 0.18 14.86
CA VAL A 58 -12.78 -0.14 13.55
C VAL A 58 -12.83 -1.65 13.40
N THR A 59 -13.99 -2.18 13.07
CA THR A 59 -14.10 -3.60 12.73
C THR A 59 -13.23 -3.88 11.51
N PRO A 60 -12.37 -4.91 11.56
CA PRO A 60 -11.55 -5.26 10.41
C PRO A 60 -12.39 -5.40 9.13
N GLY A 61 -11.93 -4.80 8.06
CA GLY A 61 -12.64 -4.75 6.79
C GLY A 61 -13.74 -3.68 6.69
N THR A 62 -13.97 -2.91 7.74
CA THR A 62 -14.95 -1.82 7.73
C THR A 62 -14.25 -0.47 7.88
N TYR A 63 -13.51 -0.11 6.88
CA TYR A 63 -12.95 1.24 6.85
C TYR A 63 -14.03 2.27 6.51
N PRO A 64 -13.85 3.48 7.03
CA PRO A 64 -14.66 4.58 6.57
C PRO A 64 -14.52 4.71 5.06
N SER A 65 -15.62 4.56 4.36
CA SER A 65 -15.64 4.60 2.90
C SER A 65 -16.32 5.85 2.35
N ALA A 66 -16.92 6.65 3.22
CA ALA A 66 -17.62 7.87 2.80
C ALA A 66 -16.63 8.89 2.25
N ILE A 67 -16.82 9.26 1.00
CA ILE A 67 -15.97 10.24 0.32
C ILE A 67 -16.03 11.58 1.05
N GLY A 68 -14.86 12.11 1.37
CA GLY A 68 -14.70 13.43 1.97
C GLY A 68 -14.91 13.53 3.47
N ASP A 69 -15.53 12.53 4.10
CA ASP A 69 -15.94 12.62 5.51
C ASP A 69 -15.14 11.75 6.45
N ALA A 70 -14.43 10.77 5.92
CA ALA A 70 -13.83 9.74 6.74
C ALA A 70 -12.31 9.84 6.76
N SER A 71 -11.74 9.42 7.86
CA SER A 71 -10.31 9.25 8.01
C SER A 71 -9.94 7.79 7.77
N LEU A 72 -8.70 7.60 7.39
CA LEU A 72 -8.15 6.30 7.08
C LEU A 72 -6.90 6.07 7.94
N GLU A 73 -6.82 4.89 8.53
CA GLU A 73 -5.62 4.47 9.22
C GLU A 73 -4.62 3.88 8.21
N MET A 74 -3.40 4.41 8.20
CA MET A 74 -2.38 3.95 7.27
C MET A 74 -0.97 4.05 7.83
N VAL A 75 -0.06 3.28 7.25
CA VAL A 75 1.38 3.39 7.50
C VAL A 75 1.99 4.31 6.44
N ASP A 76 2.63 5.36 6.89
CA ASP A 76 3.27 6.36 6.04
C ASP A 76 4.72 6.66 6.44
N GLN A 77 5.27 5.89 7.37
CA GLN A 77 6.63 6.12 7.90
C GLN A 77 7.65 5.23 7.22
N LEU A 78 8.75 5.84 6.79
CA LEU A 78 9.88 5.14 6.19
C LEU A 78 10.47 4.08 7.12
N GLY A 79 10.74 2.92 6.56
CA GLY A 79 11.36 1.80 7.27
C GLY A 79 10.39 0.96 8.09
N CYS A 80 9.13 1.36 8.20
CA CYS A 80 8.12 0.54 8.88
C CYS A 80 7.80 -0.71 8.09
N VAL A 81 7.49 -1.78 8.81
CA VAL A 81 7.03 -3.04 8.22
C VAL A 81 5.51 -3.09 8.25
N VAL A 82 4.93 -3.40 7.13
CA VAL A 82 3.48 -3.42 6.94
C VAL A 82 3.08 -4.58 6.04
N GLN A 83 1.89 -5.14 6.27
CA GLN A 83 1.31 -6.12 5.35
C GLN A 83 0.74 -5.42 4.12
N VAL A 84 1.11 -5.93 2.95
CA VAL A 84 0.61 -5.45 1.66
C VAL A 84 -0.05 -6.59 0.89
N LEU A 85 -0.99 -6.25 0.04
CA LEU A 85 -1.71 -7.21 -0.78
C LEU A 85 -1.01 -7.37 -2.13
N ILE A 86 -0.70 -8.60 -2.50
CA ILE A 86 -0.08 -8.93 -3.77
C ILE A 86 -1.15 -9.07 -4.85
N SER A 87 -0.87 -8.52 -6.01
CA SER A 87 -1.79 -8.50 -7.16
C SER A 87 -1.97 -9.87 -7.80
N SER A 88 -2.84 -9.94 -8.78
CA SER A 88 -3.07 -11.14 -9.58
C SER A 88 -1.94 -11.45 -10.57
N ALA A 89 -0.98 -10.53 -10.76
CA ALA A 89 0.10 -10.68 -11.75
C ALA A 89 1.04 -11.85 -11.47
N GLY A 90 1.18 -12.26 -10.19
CA GLY A 90 2.00 -13.41 -9.84
C GLY A 90 2.58 -13.31 -8.43
N SER A 91 3.34 -14.33 -8.07
CA SER A 91 4.00 -14.40 -6.77
C SER A 91 5.18 -13.43 -6.66
N VAL A 92 5.48 -13.10 -5.43
CA VAL A 92 6.68 -12.33 -5.05
C VAL A 92 7.50 -13.14 -4.05
N ALA A 93 8.79 -12.88 -4.01
CA ALA A 93 9.70 -13.52 -3.07
C ALA A 93 10.32 -12.50 -2.12
N ALA A 94 10.81 -12.96 -0.99
CA ALA A 94 11.57 -12.13 -0.07
C ALA A 94 12.77 -11.49 -0.80
N ASN A 95 13.02 -10.23 -0.51
CA ASN A 95 14.00 -9.35 -1.16
C ASN A 95 13.57 -8.77 -2.51
N ASP A 96 12.40 -9.11 -3.02
CA ASP A 96 11.91 -8.45 -4.23
C ASP A 96 11.60 -6.98 -3.95
N THR A 97 11.89 -6.14 -4.93
CA THR A 97 11.41 -4.75 -4.94
C THR A 97 9.94 -4.74 -5.34
N LEU A 98 9.12 -4.13 -4.53
CA LEU A 98 7.68 -4.04 -4.76
C LEU A 98 7.28 -2.67 -5.32
N LEU A 99 6.39 -2.70 -6.27
CA LEU A 99 5.77 -1.52 -6.90
C LEU A 99 4.27 -1.79 -7.09
N ILE A 100 3.52 -0.73 -7.35
CA ILE A 100 2.08 -0.86 -7.64
C ILE A 100 1.89 -1.58 -8.97
N ASP A 101 0.98 -2.54 -8.99
CA ASP A 101 0.57 -3.21 -10.21
C ASP A 101 -0.33 -2.29 -11.04
N SER A 102 0.18 -1.86 -12.18
CA SER A 102 -0.55 -0.98 -13.09
C SER A 102 -1.63 -1.72 -13.90
N THR A 103 -1.59 -3.04 -13.93
CA THR A 103 -2.58 -3.85 -14.66
C THR A 103 -3.85 -4.05 -13.85
N ASP A 104 -3.72 -4.45 -12.60
CA ASP A 104 -4.88 -4.60 -11.70
C ASP A 104 -5.48 -3.23 -11.32
N ALA A 105 -4.65 -2.20 -11.26
CA ALA A 105 -5.05 -0.82 -11.00
C ALA A 105 -5.92 -0.63 -9.75
N ASP A 106 -5.64 -1.41 -8.69
CA ASP A 106 -6.44 -1.44 -7.46
C ASP A 106 -5.61 -1.22 -6.18
N GLY A 107 -4.41 -0.69 -6.31
CA GLY A 107 -3.51 -0.41 -5.19
C GLY A 107 -2.71 -1.61 -4.71
N THR A 108 -2.81 -2.75 -5.37
CA THR A 108 -2.06 -3.96 -5.04
C THR A 108 -0.63 -3.92 -5.57
N PHE A 109 0.19 -4.81 -5.06
CA PHE A 109 1.63 -4.80 -5.32
C PHE A 109 2.09 -5.97 -6.17
N THR A 110 3.12 -5.72 -6.94
CA THR A 110 3.83 -6.74 -7.71
C THR A 110 5.34 -6.49 -7.60
N ASN A 111 6.13 -7.36 -8.25
CA ASN A 111 7.58 -7.21 -8.30
C ASN A 111 8.07 -6.80 -9.69
N THR A 112 9.36 -6.52 -9.80
CA THR A 112 9.99 -6.08 -11.05
C THR A 112 10.12 -7.20 -12.09
N THR A 113 9.87 -8.44 -11.73
CA THR A 113 9.83 -9.56 -12.67
C THR A 113 8.47 -9.66 -13.36
N ASN A 114 7.40 -9.50 -12.60
CA ASN A 114 6.03 -9.54 -13.14
C ASN A 114 5.66 -8.27 -13.90
N GLN A 115 6.23 -7.13 -13.50
CA GLN A 115 6.03 -5.85 -14.16
C GLN A 115 7.39 -5.17 -14.35
N ALA A 116 7.85 -5.10 -15.59
CA ALA A 116 9.10 -4.45 -15.91
C ALA A 116 9.02 -2.96 -15.56
N PRO A 117 9.94 -2.44 -14.74
CA PRO A 117 9.87 -1.04 -14.30
C PRO A 117 10.16 -0.08 -15.44
N ALA A 118 9.46 1.04 -15.44
CA ALA A 118 9.63 2.13 -16.42
C ALA A 118 10.09 3.43 -15.74
N VAL A 119 10.43 4.38 -16.58
CA VAL A 119 10.78 5.74 -16.13
C VAL A 119 9.59 6.39 -15.43
N GLY A 120 9.85 7.05 -14.32
CA GLY A 120 8.81 7.75 -13.56
C GLY A 120 8.05 6.87 -12.59
N GLU A 121 8.31 5.57 -12.58
CA GLU A 121 7.70 4.67 -11.62
C GLU A 121 8.41 4.70 -10.26
N TRP A 122 7.67 4.35 -9.22
CA TRP A 122 8.17 4.29 -7.86
C TRP A 122 8.26 2.86 -7.37
N ALA A 123 9.39 2.52 -6.76
CA ALA A 123 9.45 1.40 -5.85
C ALA A 123 8.85 1.82 -4.51
N TRP A 124 7.99 0.98 -3.93
CA TRP A 124 7.34 1.26 -2.66
C TRP A 124 8.08 0.65 -1.49
N GLY A 125 8.73 -0.46 -1.70
CA GLY A 125 9.47 -1.11 -0.64
C GLY A 125 10.09 -2.44 -1.03
N LEU A 126 10.54 -3.13 0.01
CA LEU A 126 11.20 -4.42 -0.11
C LEU A 126 10.32 -5.51 0.51
N ALA A 127 10.05 -6.57 -0.23
CA ALA A 127 9.37 -7.74 0.31
C ALA A 127 10.23 -8.42 1.37
N LEU A 128 9.66 -8.74 2.50
CA LEU A 128 10.33 -9.45 3.59
C LEU A 128 9.93 -10.91 3.67
N THR A 129 8.83 -11.27 3.02
CA THR A 129 8.33 -12.65 2.96
C THR A 129 7.94 -13.01 1.54
N ASP A 130 7.87 -14.31 1.26
CA ASP A 130 7.26 -14.80 0.03
C ASP A 130 5.74 -14.66 0.13
N ALA A 131 5.08 -14.46 -1.01
CA ALA A 131 3.63 -14.47 -1.11
C ALA A 131 3.18 -14.83 -2.52
N GLY A 132 2.09 -15.56 -2.63
CA GLY A 132 1.44 -15.84 -3.90
C GLY A 132 0.53 -14.69 -4.35
N ALA A 133 0.03 -14.79 -5.58
CA ALA A 133 -0.95 -13.85 -6.10
C ALA A 133 -2.20 -13.80 -5.20
N GLY A 134 -2.66 -12.61 -4.85
CA GLY A 134 -3.79 -12.40 -3.97
C GLY A 134 -3.51 -12.62 -2.48
N GLU A 135 -2.30 -12.98 -2.10
CA GLU A 135 -1.89 -13.18 -0.72
C GLU A 135 -1.27 -11.91 -0.14
N GLN A 136 -1.08 -11.92 1.17
CA GLN A 136 -0.41 -10.83 1.87
C GLN A 136 1.07 -11.10 2.01
N CYS A 137 1.87 -10.04 1.86
CA CYS A 137 3.32 -10.02 2.00
C CYS A 137 3.70 -8.98 3.05
N LEU A 138 4.72 -9.27 3.85
CA LEU A 138 5.33 -8.23 4.67
C LEU A 138 6.27 -7.40 3.80
N MET A 139 6.11 -6.10 3.83
CA MET A 139 6.94 -5.15 3.10
C MET A 139 7.56 -4.12 4.06
N ARG A 140 8.82 -3.84 3.86
CA ARG A 140 9.43 -2.65 4.47
C ARG A 140 9.13 -1.46 3.58
N PHE A 141 8.43 -0.47 4.11
CA PHE A 141 8.06 0.72 3.35
C PHE A 141 9.28 1.62 3.15
N GLN A 142 9.80 1.61 1.94
CA GLN A 142 10.98 2.37 1.52
C GLN A 142 10.79 2.94 0.12
N PRO A 143 10.03 4.02 -0.04
CA PRO A 143 9.78 4.59 -1.35
C PRO A 143 11.08 5.10 -2.00
N VAL A 144 11.27 4.70 -3.25
CA VAL A 144 12.39 5.16 -4.09
C VAL A 144 11.87 5.47 -5.47
N GLY A 145 12.05 6.72 -5.90
CA GLY A 145 11.73 7.13 -7.27
C GLY A 145 12.70 6.50 -8.27
N ARG A 146 12.16 5.98 -9.36
CA ARG A 146 12.98 5.49 -10.45
C ARG A 146 13.27 6.60 -11.44
N GLN A 147 14.54 6.80 -11.68
CA GLN A 147 15.01 7.62 -12.78
C GLN A 147 15.51 6.71 -13.90
N ALA A 148 15.37 7.19 -15.06
CA ALA A 148 15.87 6.49 -16.24
C ALA A 148 17.37 6.30 -16.14
#